data_6d890815a8ae6084655c9ea45046dead
#
_entry.id   6d890815a8ae6084655c9ea45046dead
#
_cell.length_a   1.000
_cell.length_b   1.000
_cell.length_c   1.000
_cell.angle_alpha   90.00
_cell.angle_beta   90.00
_cell.angle_gamma   90.00
#
_symmetry.space_group_name_H-M   'P 1'
#
loop_
_entity.id
_entity.type
_entity.pdbx_description
1 polymer ?
#
loop_
_entity_poly.entity_id
_entity_poly.type
_entity_poly.pdbx_seq_one_letter_code
_entity_poly.pdbx_strand_id
1 'polypeptide(L)'
;EVKDQLLGCYLKPYVAKILHTRKPLVYVDCFAGKGKFDDGKKGSPLIALDIIQQGLISSKMSGHLQIAAAFIDLNYADDLRVNLKDYPGVKIVSGAYEDKIGELLKNKGGCNVFLYIDPYGIKALNCSKFDESANGQFNTIELLLNMNSFGFIREGCRVMGQQFKMDDDNFFDDLVEYDTTKLDTSDNSVEALNQIAGGDYWKSIIEQYLSGKINGYEAEENFSEQYCLRLSQSYTYVLNMPIRIHQNQHPKYRMIHATNHPSGCVLMADNICNRWELLKDIQSGGQLSIFQDDV
;
A
#
# COMPACT_ATOMS: atom_id res chain seq x y z
N GLU A 1 -9.50 -4.10 7.37
CA GLU A 1 -10.22 -5.29 6.84
C GLU A 1 -10.28 -5.30 5.29
N VAL A 2 -10.69 -4.21 4.61
CA VAL A 2 -10.71 -4.15 3.13
C VAL A 2 -9.31 -4.25 2.53
N LYS A 3 -8.33 -3.58 3.13
CA LYS A 3 -6.93 -3.62 2.70
C LYS A 3 -6.34 -5.03 2.80
N ASP A 4 -6.59 -5.71 3.92
CA ASP A 4 -6.10 -7.07 4.16
C ASP A 4 -6.75 -8.07 3.21
N GLN A 5 -8.04 -7.89 2.90
CA GLN A 5 -8.73 -8.70 1.90
C GLN A 5 -8.16 -8.48 0.49
N LEU A 6 -7.87 -7.22 0.11
CA LEU A 6 -7.25 -6.92 -1.18
C LEU A 6 -5.88 -7.57 -1.29
N LEU A 7 -5.04 -7.42 -0.25
CA LEU A 7 -3.73 -8.05 -0.18
C LEU A 7 -3.85 -9.57 -0.33
N GLY A 8 -4.72 -10.21 0.48
CA GLY A 8 -4.88 -11.67 0.47
C GLY A 8 -5.35 -12.20 -0.88
N CYS A 9 -6.30 -11.52 -1.51
CA CYS A 9 -6.82 -11.93 -2.81
C CYS A 9 -5.83 -11.72 -3.96
N TYR A 10 -4.97 -10.70 -3.87
CA TYR A 10 -3.90 -10.50 -4.84
C TYR A 10 -2.74 -11.47 -4.64
N LEU A 11 -2.25 -11.63 -3.41
CA LEU A 11 -1.09 -12.48 -3.13
C LEU A 11 -1.30 -13.93 -3.54
N LYS A 12 -2.51 -14.46 -3.42
CA LYS A 12 -2.77 -15.87 -3.77
C LYS A 12 -2.45 -16.19 -5.24
N PRO A 13 -3.04 -15.53 -6.24
CA PRO A 13 -2.69 -15.76 -7.64
C PRO A 13 -1.28 -15.23 -7.98
N TYR A 14 -0.78 -14.20 -7.31
CA TYR A 14 0.58 -13.70 -7.48
C TYR A 14 1.61 -14.77 -7.11
N VAL A 15 1.53 -15.34 -5.90
CA VAL A 15 2.43 -16.40 -5.46
C VAL A 15 2.37 -17.60 -6.41
N ALA A 16 1.17 -18.02 -6.83
CA ALA A 16 1.03 -19.09 -7.80
C ALA A 16 1.79 -18.82 -9.12
N LYS A 17 1.68 -17.59 -9.66
CA LYS A 17 2.41 -17.20 -10.89
C LYS A 17 3.92 -17.12 -10.65
N ILE A 18 4.36 -16.54 -9.55
CA ILE A 18 5.79 -16.39 -9.22
C ILE A 18 6.47 -17.75 -9.05
N LEU A 19 5.80 -18.73 -8.46
CA LEU A 19 6.32 -20.10 -8.34
C LEU A 19 6.68 -20.71 -9.71
N HIS A 20 5.93 -20.39 -10.76
CA HIS A 20 6.24 -20.85 -12.14
C HIS A 20 7.50 -20.20 -12.74
N THR A 21 7.93 -19.03 -12.25
CA THR A 21 9.16 -18.39 -12.73
C THR A 21 10.43 -19.15 -12.34
N ARG A 22 10.36 -20.00 -11.33
CA ARG A 22 11.48 -20.72 -10.70
C ARG A 22 12.58 -19.78 -10.17
N LYS A 23 12.24 -18.52 -9.93
CA LYS A 23 13.15 -17.53 -9.34
C LYS A 23 12.73 -17.22 -7.91
N PRO A 24 13.68 -16.90 -7.00
CA PRO A 24 13.37 -16.61 -5.61
C PRO A 24 12.34 -15.47 -5.48
N LEU A 25 11.50 -15.55 -4.45
CA LEU A 25 10.60 -14.45 -4.04
C LEU A 25 11.11 -13.82 -2.77
N VAL A 26 11.15 -12.50 -2.75
CA VAL A 26 11.34 -11.68 -1.56
C VAL A 26 10.04 -10.90 -1.32
N TYR A 27 9.32 -11.28 -0.29
CA TYR A 27 8.15 -10.56 0.21
C TYR A 27 8.57 -9.67 1.38
N VAL A 28 8.22 -8.40 1.35
CA VAL A 28 8.47 -7.48 2.47
C VAL A 28 7.18 -6.78 2.85
N ASP A 29 6.75 -6.96 4.09
CA ASP A 29 5.73 -6.12 4.73
C ASP A 29 6.44 -5.01 5.49
N CYS A 30 6.25 -3.79 5.01
CA CYS A 30 7.02 -2.63 5.46
C CYS A 30 6.45 -1.97 6.72
N PHE A 31 5.22 -2.35 7.12
CA PHE A 31 4.50 -1.85 8.29
C PHE A 31 3.68 -2.97 8.94
N ALA A 32 4.39 -3.98 9.41
CA ALA A 32 3.82 -5.27 9.78
C ALA A 32 2.94 -5.26 11.04
N GLY A 33 3.04 -4.21 11.87
CA GLY A 33 2.32 -4.13 13.14
C GLY A 33 2.65 -5.29 14.08
N LYS A 34 1.67 -5.71 14.86
CA LYS A 34 1.78 -6.88 15.74
C LYS A 34 1.62 -8.22 14.99
N GLY A 35 1.23 -8.20 13.70
CA GLY A 35 0.88 -9.38 12.92
C GLY A 35 -0.50 -9.96 13.21
N LYS A 36 -1.13 -9.54 14.30
CA LYS A 36 -2.44 -9.98 14.76
C LYS A 36 -3.17 -8.81 15.41
N PHE A 37 -4.46 -8.69 15.14
CA PHE A 37 -5.31 -7.69 15.78
C PHE A 37 -5.69 -8.10 17.20
N ASP A 38 -6.10 -7.14 18.03
CA ASP A 38 -6.47 -7.38 19.43
C ASP A 38 -7.73 -8.27 19.55
N ASP A 39 -8.60 -8.31 18.52
CA ASP A 39 -9.74 -9.22 18.40
C ASP A 39 -9.37 -10.64 17.93
N GLY A 40 -8.09 -10.89 17.74
CA GLY A 40 -7.54 -12.18 17.33
C GLY A 40 -7.50 -12.42 15.83
N LYS A 41 -8.01 -11.52 15.00
CA LYS A 41 -7.92 -11.62 13.54
C LYS A 41 -6.48 -11.51 13.03
N LYS A 42 -6.21 -12.14 11.90
CA LYS A 42 -4.89 -12.09 11.26
C LYS A 42 -4.66 -10.73 10.62
N GLY A 43 -3.51 -10.13 10.89
CA GLY A 43 -2.98 -8.98 10.16
C GLY A 43 -2.25 -9.41 8.88
N SER A 44 -1.75 -8.43 8.12
CA SER A 44 -1.05 -8.65 6.85
C SER A 44 0.09 -9.68 6.92
N PRO A 45 0.93 -9.76 7.98
CA PRO A 45 1.98 -10.76 8.07
C PRO A 45 1.47 -12.20 8.06
N LEU A 46 0.46 -12.49 8.89
CA LEU A 46 -0.10 -13.84 8.97
C LEU A 46 -0.87 -14.23 7.71
N ILE A 47 -1.59 -13.28 7.09
CA ILE A 47 -2.27 -13.49 5.82
C ILE A 47 -1.25 -13.86 4.72
N ALA A 48 -0.18 -13.09 4.62
CA ALA A 48 0.85 -13.33 3.63
C ALA A 48 1.56 -14.67 3.83
N LEU A 49 1.93 -15.00 5.06
CA LEU A 49 2.61 -16.26 5.39
C LEU A 49 1.75 -17.49 5.09
N ASP A 50 0.46 -17.44 5.46
CA ASP A 50 -0.47 -18.54 5.14
C ASP A 50 -0.57 -18.78 3.63
N ILE A 51 -0.68 -17.70 2.85
CA ILE A 51 -0.78 -17.79 1.38
C ILE A 51 0.51 -18.34 0.78
N ILE A 52 1.66 -17.85 1.23
CA ILE A 52 2.97 -18.34 0.79
C ILE A 52 3.11 -19.84 1.09
N GLN A 53 2.78 -20.24 2.31
CA GLN A 53 2.86 -21.64 2.73
C GLN A 53 1.92 -22.53 1.92
N GLN A 54 0.67 -22.11 1.74
CA GLN A 54 -0.32 -22.84 0.92
C GLN A 54 0.13 -22.94 -0.55
N GLY A 55 0.70 -21.88 -1.10
CA GLY A 55 1.25 -21.85 -2.45
C GLY A 55 2.38 -22.86 -2.63
N LEU A 56 3.32 -22.92 -1.68
CA LEU A 56 4.43 -23.88 -1.67
C LEU A 56 3.94 -25.35 -1.61
N ILE A 57 2.98 -25.63 -0.72
CA ILE A 57 2.39 -26.97 -0.59
C ILE A 57 1.68 -27.38 -1.88
N SER A 58 0.87 -26.48 -2.45
CA SER A 58 0.04 -26.76 -3.64
C SER A 58 0.87 -26.95 -4.91
N SER A 59 2.01 -26.27 -5.02
CA SER A 59 2.86 -26.32 -6.22
C SER A 59 3.63 -27.62 -6.40
N LYS A 60 3.65 -28.51 -5.39
CA LYS A 60 4.51 -29.72 -5.35
C LYS A 60 6.00 -29.41 -5.64
N MET A 61 6.39 -28.15 -5.60
CA MET A 61 7.76 -27.68 -5.86
C MET A 61 8.56 -27.63 -4.55
N SER A 62 8.25 -28.49 -3.59
CA SER A 62 8.97 -28.61 -2.33
C SER A 62 10.46 -28.91 -2.60
N GLY A 63 11.31 -27.94 -2.34
CA GLY A 63 12.74 -28.12 -2.25
C GLY A 63 13.63 -27.17 -3.07
N HIS A 64 13.11 -26.42 -4.05
CA HIS A 64 13.97 -25.62 -4.93
C HIS A 64 13.67 -24.12 -5.02
N LEU A 65 12.53 -23.64 -4.54
CA LEU A 65 12.24 -22.22 -4.58
C LEU A 65 12.45 -21.58 -3.21
N GLN A 66 13.37 -20.63 -3.16
CA GLN A 66 13.60 -19.83 -1.94
C GLN A 66 12.56 -18.72 -1.89
N ILE A 67 11.73 -18.71 -0.84
CA ILE A 67 10.89 -17.58 -0.50
C ILE A 67 11.40 -17.00 0.81
N ALA A 68 11.82 -15.74 0.75
CA ALA A 68 12.21 -14.97 1.91
C ALA A 68 11.07 -13.98 2.24
N ALA A 69 10.52 -14.10 3.45
CA ALA A 69 9.57 -13.14 3.98
C ALA A 69 10.24 -12.29 5.05
N ALA A 70 10.14 -10.98 4.92
CA ALA A 70 10.63 -10.01 5.88
C ALA A 70 9.51 -9.07 6.34
N PHE A 71 9.53 -8.71 7.62
CA PHE A 71 8.53 -7.91 8.28
C PHE A 71 9.22 -6.79 9.04
N ILE A 72 8.91 -5.55 8.69
CA ILE A 72 9.48 -4.36 9.32
C ILE A 72 8.41 -3.74 10.21
N ASP A 73 8.76 -3.43 11.44
CA ASP A 73 7.93 -2.57 12.29
C ASP A 73 8.80 -1.76 13.25
N LEU A 74 8.40 -0.51 13.47
CA LEU A 74 9.11 0.40 14.34
C LEU A 74 8.90 0.07 15.83
N ASN A 75 7.67 -0.28 16.20
CA ASN A 75 7.22 -0.34 17.59
C ASN A 75 6.88 -1.75 18.06
N TYR A 76 6.47 -2.64 17.15
CA TYR A 76 5.86 -3.94 17.48
C TYR A 76 6.70 -5.15 17.08
N ALA A 77 7.99 -4.97 16.82
CA ALA A 77 8.86 -6.07 16.38
C ALA A 77 8.92 -7.24 17.38
N ASP A 78 8.79 -6.99 18.69
CA ASP A 78 8.80 -8.04 19.71
C ASP A 78 7.46 -8.80 19.75
N ASP A 79 6.33 -8.10 19.71
CA ASP A 79 5.01 -8.72 19.56
C ASP A 79 4.94 -9.59 18.29
N LEU A 80 5.50 -9.07 17.22
CA LEU A 80 5.56 -9.74 15.92
C LEU A 80 6.37 -11.05 16.01
N ARG A 81 7.51 -11.06 16.73
CA ARG A 81 8.29 -12.30 16.99
C ARG A 81 7.49 -13.35 17.73
N VAL A 82 6.67 -12.93 18.70
CA VAL A 82 5.80 -13.85 19.44
C VAL A 82 4.70 -14.40 18.54
N ASN A 83 4.06 -13.55 17.76
CA ASN A 83 2.92 -13.93 16.92
C ASN A 83 3.33 -14.74 15.69
N LEU A 84 4.56 -14.62 15.19
CA LEU A 84 5.08 -15.37 14.05
C LEU A 84 5.99 -16.53 14.41
N LYS A 85 6.06 -16.94 15.68
CA LYS A 85 6.94 -18.02 16.18
C LYS A 85 6.77 -19.36 15.44
N ASP A 86 5.56 -19.62 14.94
CA ASP A 86 5.21 -20.86 14.25
C ASP A 86 5.60 -20.85 12.75
N TYR A 87 6.19 -19.73 12.26
CA TYR A 87 6.67 -19.57 10.90
C TYR A 87 8.20 -19.48 10.88
N PRO A 88 8.92 -20.60 10.78
CA PRO A 88 10.38 -20.59 10.79
C PRO A 88 10.95 -19.93 9.53
N GLY A 89 12.07 -19.23 9.67
CA GLY A 89 12.79 -18.63 8.55
C GLY A 89 12.31 -17.25 8.13
N VAL A 90 11.32 -16.65 8.83
CA VAL A 90 10.92 -15.26 8.62
C VAL A 90 11.96 -14.30 9.21
N LYS A 91 12.19 -13.16 8.55
CA LYS A 91 13.06 -12.10 9.06
C LYS A 91 12.21 -10.97 9.64
N ILE A 92 12.35 -10.71 10.94
CA ILE A 92 11.69 -9.59 11.61
C ILE A 92 12.73 -8.51 11.87
N VAL A 93 12.45 -7.29 11.43
CA VAL A 93 13.35 -6.14 11.47
C VAL A 93 12.70 -5.03 12.29
N SER A 94 13.35 -4.64 13.38
CA SER A 94 12.95 -3.48 14.17
C SER A 94 13.56 -2.21 13.59
N GLY A 95 12.75 -1.19 13.39
CA GLY A 95 13.17 0.13 12.92
C GLY A 95 12.25 0.72 11.86
N ALA A 96 12.56 1.94 11.46
CA ALA A 96 11.82 2.63 10.42
C ALA A 96 12.04 1.97 9.05
N TYR A 97 10.96 1.87 8.27
CA TYR A 97 10.99 1.29 6.92
C TYR A 97 12.07 1.94 6.04
N GLU A 98 12.13 3.27 6.05
CA GLU A 98 13.02 4.07 5.21
C GLU A 98 14.49 3.74 5.42
N ASP A 99 14.86 3.36 6.65
CA ASP A 99 16.24 3.00 7.03
C ASP A 99 16.58 1.54 6.72
N LYS A 100 15.57 0.66 6.66
CA LYS A 100 15.77 -0.79 6.63
C LYS A 100 15.58 -1.41 5.25
N ILE A 101 14.75 -0.82 4.40
CA ILE A 101 14.38 -1.44 3.12
C ILE A 101 15.58 -1.60 2.17
N GLY A 102 16.46 -0.60 2.09
CA GLY A 102 17.65 -0.67 1.24
C GLY A 102 18.58 -1.84 1.59
N GLU A 103 18.78 -2.10 2.89
CA GLU A 103 19.57 -3.25 3.35
C GLU A 103 18.90 -4.58 3.04
N LEU A 104 17.58 -4.66 3.21
CA LEU A 104 16.82 -5.88 2.92
C LEU A 104 16.84 -6.27 1.44
N LEU A 105 16.83 -5.28 0.55
CA LEU A 105 16.85 -5.49 -0.90
C LEU A 105 18.27 -5.62 -1.47
N LYS A 106 19.30 -5.32 -0.69
CA LYS A 106 20.70 -5.50 -1.10
C LYS A 106 20.98 -6.97 -1.45
N ASN A 107 21.67 -7.18 -2.56
CA ASN A 107 22.03 -8.51 -3.07
C ASN A 107 20.83 -9.42 -3.42
N LYS A 108 19.67 -8.83 -3.75
CA LYS A 108 18.47 -9.56 -4.20
C LYS A 108 18.29 -9.51 -5.73
N GLY A 109 19.36 -9.24 -6.46
CA GLY A 109 19.34 -9.26 -7.93
C GLY A 109 18.79 -10.57 -8.48
N GLY A 110 17.96 -10.49 -9.53
CA GLY A 110 17.31 -11.65 -10.15
C GLY A 110 16.14 -12.26 -9.37
N CYS A 111 15.85 -11.82 -8.14
CA CYS A 111 14.65 -12.24 -7.39
C CYS A 111 13.39 -11.55 -7.91
N ASN A 112 12.25 -12.14 -7.63
CA ASN A 112 10.97 -11.44 -7.66
C ASN A 112 10.80 -10.72 -6.32
N VAL A 113 10.42 -9.46 -6.32
CA VAL A 113 10.26 -8.64 -5.12
C VAL A 113 8.83 -8.14 -5.03
N PHE A 114 8.21 -8.29 -3.86
CA PHE A 114 6.91 -7.72 -3.55
C PHE A 114 7.01 -6.92 -2.26
N LEU A 115 6.66 -5.63 -2.33
CA LEU A 115 6.65 -4.72 -1.19
C LEU A 115 5.20 -4.36 -0.85
N TYR A 116 4.76 -4.68 0.37
CA TYR A 116 3.50 -4.21 0.93
C TYR A 116 3.77 -3.04 1.86
N ILE A 117 3.15 -1.89 1.59
CA ILE A 117 3.44 -0.63 2.25
C ILE A 117 2.12 -0.03 2.74
N ASP A 118 1.78 -0.24 4.00
CA ASP A 118 0.56 0.27 4.66
C ASP A 118 0.90 1.16 5.87
N PRO A 119 1.41 2.38 5.64
CA PRO A 119 1.90 3.25 6.69
C PRO A 119 0.76 3.92 7.47
N TYR A 120 1.03 4.26 8.73
CA TYR A 120 0.14 5.09 9.54
C TYR A 120 0.16 6.59 9.17
N GLY A 121 1.08 7.03 8.31
CA GLY A 121 1.25 8.42 7.95
C GLY A 121 1.78 8.58 6.53
N ILE A 122 2.18 9.82 6.18
CA ILE A 122 2.61 10.14 4.81
C ILE A 122 4.13 9.97 4.58
N LYS A 123 4.95 9.87 5.61
CA LYS A 123 6.42 9.82 5.48
C LYS A 123 6.91 8.67 4.60
N ALA A 124 6.28 7.51 4.73
CA ALA A 124 6.63 6.32 3.96
C ALA A 124 6.25 6.40 2.48
N LEU A 125 5.50 7.43 2.07
CA LEU A 125 5.15 7.67 0.67
C LEU A 125 6.30 8.28 -0.15
N ASN A 126 7.52 8.23 0.34
CA ASN A 126 8.69 8.85 -0.26
C ASN A 126 9.03 8.24 -1.63
N CYS A 127 8.77 8.99 -2.71
CA CYS A 127 9.02 8.56 -4.08
C CYS A 127 10.47 8.17 -4.35
N SER A 128 11.45 8.82 -3.69
CA SER A 128 12.86 8.47 -3.92
C SER A 128 13.19 7.04 -3.47
N LYS A 129 12.54 6.54 -2.41
CA LYS A 129 12.68 5.14 -1.95
C LYS A 129 12.05 4.15 -2.93
N PHE A 130 10.99 4.55 -3.59
CA PHE A 130 10.37 3.73 -4.63
C PHE A 130 11.22 3.71 -5.89
N ASP A 131 11.82 4.84 -6.28
CA ASP A 131 12.77 4.92 -7.39
C ASP A 131 14.01 4.04 -7.13
N GLU A 132 14.59 4.12 -5.92
CA GLU A 132 15.70 3.25 -5.51
C GLU A 132 15.32 1.76 -5.65
N SER A 133 14.11 1.41 -5.24
CA SER A 133 13.60 0.04 -5.34
C SER A 133 13.38 -0.38 -6.79
N ALA A 134 12.83 0.50 -7.64
CA ALA A 134 12.60 0.21 -9.06
C ALA A 134 13.91 -0.02 -9.83
N ASN A 135 14.98 0.69 -9.46
CA ASN A 135 16.30 0.58 -10.08
C ASN A 135 17.08 -0.70 -9.68
N GLY A 136 16.54 -1.51 -8.77
CA GLY A 136 17.12 -2.80 -8.42
C GLY A 136 17.12 -3.77 -9.62
N GLN A 137 18.17 -4.56 -9.75
CA GLN A 137 18.29 -5.58 -10.81
C GLN A 137 17.43 -6.82 -10.48
N PHE A 138 16.15 -6.61 -10.19
CA PHE A 138 15.21 -7.67 -9.88
C PHE A 138 14.68 -8.34 -11.15
N ASN A 139 14.16 -9.57 -11.00
CA ASN A 139 13.40 -10.19 -12.09
C ASN A 139 12.05 -9.49 -12.28
N THR A 140 11.34 -9.26 -11.18
CA THR A 140 10.14 -8.43 -11.11
C THR A 140 10.16 -7.63 -9.82
N ILE A 141 9.56 -6.45 -9.84
CA ILE A 141 9.27 -5.69 -8.63
C ILE A 141 7.83 -5.21 -8.65
N GLU A 142 7.15 -5.37 -7.54
CA GLU A 142 5.79 -4.90 -7.32
C GLU A 142 5.67 -4.20 -5.99
N LEU A 143 4.99 -3.04 -6.01
CA LEU A 143 4.57 -2.31 -4.83
C LEU A 143 3.05 -2.41 -4.70
N LEU A 144 2.57 -2.66 -3.49
CA LEU A 144 1.18 -2.42 -3.11
C LEU A 144 1.19 -1.43 -1.95
N LEU A 145 0.79 -0.20 -2.24
CA LEU A 145 0.92 0.95 -1.36
C LEU A 145 -0.46 1.45 -0.92
N ASN A 146 -0.67 1.61 0.39
CA ASN A 146 -1.81 2.35 0.92
C ASN A 146 -1.43 3.83 1.08
N MET A 147 -2.02 4.68 0.25
CA MET A 147 -1.76 6.11 0.25
C MET A 147 -2.84 6.88 1.01
N ASN A 148 -2.43 7.56 2.08
CA ASN A 148 -3.25 8.56 2.76
C ASN A 148 -3.11 9.92 2.06
N SER A 149 -3.79 10.09 0.92
CA SER A 149 -3.74 11.29 0.09
C SER A 149 -4.35 12.51 0.80
N PHE A 150 -5.43 12.35 1.55
CA PHE A 150 -5.98 13.43 2.37
C PHE A 150 -5.02 13.89 3.47
N GLY A 151 -4.31 12.95 4.10
CA GLY A 151 -3.26 13.27 5.06
C GLY A 151 -2.17 14.16 4.44
N PHE A 152 -1.80 13.88 3.18
CA PHE A 152 -0.85 14.70 2.45
C PHE A 152 -1.40 16.11 2.16
N ILE A 153 -2.63 16.23 1.64
CA ILE A 153 -3.26 17.53 1.35
C ILE A 153 -3.39 18.39 2.61
N ARG A 154 -3.83 17.78 3.72
CA ARG A 154 -3.93 18.47 5.01
C ARG A 154 -2.58 19.01 5.48
N GLU A 155 -1.53 18.19 5.37
CA GLU A 155 -0.18 18.60 5.74
C GLU A 155 0.37 19.67 4.80
N GLY A 156 0.09 19.57 3.50
CA GLY A 156 0.41 20.60 2.51
C GLY A 156 -0.23 21.95 2.86
N CYS A 157 -1.52 22.00 3.23
CA CYS A 157 -2.18 23.22 3.69
C CYS A 157 -1.50 23.77 4.95
N ARG A 158 -1.19 22.91 5.93
CA ARG A 158 -0.52 23.32 7.17
C ARG A 158 0.84 23.96 6.90
N VAL A 159 1.64 23.38 6.03
CA VAL A 159 2.97 23.88 5.65
C VAL A 159 2.87 25.21 4.91
N MET A 160 1.79 25.43 4.16
CA MET A 160 1.49 26.72 3.50
C MET A 160 0.78 27.73 4.42
N GLY A 161 0.76 27.46 5.75
CA GLY A 161 0.22 28.39 6.76
C GLY A 161 -1.31 28.45 6.79
N GLN A 162 -2.00 27.44 6.24
CA GLN A 162 -3.45 27.38 6.14
C GLN A 162 -4.00 26.11 6.77
N GLN A 163 -5.29 26.13 7.09
CA GLN A 163 -6.00 24.98 7.62
C GLN A 163 -6.81 24.31 6.51
N PHE A 164 -6.69 22.99 6.38
CA PHE A 164 -7.57 22.22 5.51
C PHE A 164 -8.97 22.14 6.10
N LYS A 165 -9.99 22.47 5.31
CA LYS A 165 -11.39 22.41 5.68
C LYS A 165 -12.14 21.56 4.68
N MET A 166 -13.01 20.71 5.16
CA MET A 166 -13.98 19.98 4.32
C MET A 166 -15.39 20.35 4.79
N ASP A 167 -16.31 20.40 3.84
CA ASP A 167 -17.71 20.75 4.12
C ASP A 167 -18.51 19.61 4.77
N ASP A 168 -17.90 18.43 4.94
CA ASP A 168 -18.53 17.24 5.50
C ASP A 168 -17.92 16.91 6.88
N ASP A 169 -18.63 17.27 7.94
CA ASP A 169 -18.19 17.08 9.33
C ASP A 169 -18.02 15.60 9.72
N ASN A 170 -18.69 14.67 9.04
CA ASN A 170 -18.60 13.23 9.32
C ASN A 170 -17.30 12.59 8.81
N PHE A 171 -16.58 13.26 7.94
CA PHE A 171 -15.34 12.74 7.37
C PHE A 171 -14.16 12.80 8.35
N PHE A 172 -14.17 13.77 9.26
CA PHE A 172 -13.05 14.01 10.19
C PHE A 172 -12.95 12.99 11.32
N ASP A 173 -14.07 12.47 11.81
CA ASP A 173 -14.07 11.50 12.91
C ASP A 173 -13.33 10.20 12.52
N ASP A 174 -13.42 9.82 11.25
CA ASP A 174 -12.72 8.64 10.72
C ASP A 174 -11.24 8.90 10.38
N LEU A 175 -10.80 10.15 10.21
CA LEU A 175 -9.41 10.51 9.89
C LEU A 175 -8.54 10.70 11.13
N VAL A 176 -9.13 10.86 12.30
CA VAL A 176 -8.40 11.09 13.58
C VAL A 176 -7.47 9.93 13.93
N GLU A 177 -7.76 8.73 13.49
CA GLU A 177 -6.89 7.55 13.69
C GLU A 177 -5.50 7.65 13.04
N TYR A 178 -5.29 8.60 12.09
CA TYR A 178 -4.06 8.69 11.31
C TYR A 178 -3.18 9.90 11.62
N ASP A 179 -3.48 10.66 12.69
CA ASP A 179 -2.88 11.98 12.93
C ASP A 179 -1.65 11.98 13.87
N THR A 180 -0.76 11.02 13.76
CA THR A 180 0.39 10.95 14.69
C THR A 180 1.72 11.49 14.17
N THR A 181 1.82 12.01 12.94
CA THR A 181 3.08 12.56 12.44
C THR A 181 2.97 14.02 12.06
N LYS A 182 3.01 14.90 13.06
CA LYS A 182 3.30 16.32 12.83
C LYS A 182 4.73 16.41 12.29
N LEU A 183 4.89 16.80 11.03
CA LEU A 183 6.16 17.26 10.52
C LEU A 183 6.45 18.59 11.22
N ASP A 184 7.69 18.83 11.64
CA ASP A 184 8.08 20.09 12.26
C ASP A 184 7.77 21.28 11.37
N THR A 185 7.39 22.41 11.96
CA THR A 185 6.96 23.65 11.27
C THR A 185 8.11 24.46 10.66
N SER A 186 9.29 23.84 10.44
CA SER A 186 10.45 24.51 9.85
C SER A 186 10.45 24.44 8.31
N ASP A 187 11.35 25.18 7.65
CA ASP A 187 11.58 25.13 6.19
C ASP A 187 11.84 23.71 5.67
N ASN A 188 12.26 22.80 6.55
CA ASN A 188 12.39 21.38 6.27
C ASN A 188 11.05 20.69 5.93
N SER A 189 9.90 21.25 6.28
CA SER A 189 8.59 20.65 6.01
C SER A 189 8.23 20.68 4.52
N VAL A 190 8.55 21.77 3.81
CA VAL A 190 8.34 21.88 2.36
C VAL A 190 9.21 20.88 1.62
N GLU A 191 10.49 20.80 1.99
CA GLU A 191 11.43 19.87 1.38
C GLU A 191 11.04 18.41 1.65
N ALA A 192 10.59 18.10 2.87
CA ALA A 192 10.07 16.78 3.21
C ALA A 192 8.86 16.40 2.35
N LEU A 193 7.91 17.32 2.12
CA LEU A 193 6.77 17.09 1.23
C LEU A 193 7.19 16.94 -0.23
N ASN A 194 8.18 17.71 -0.69
CA ASN A 194 8.75 17.56 -2.03
C ASN A 194 9.37 16.16 -2.21
N GLN A 195 10.08 15.64 -1.21
CA GLN A 195 10.67 14.29 -1.24
C GLN A 195 9.59 13.20 -1.21
N ILE A 196 8.56 13.37 -0.37
CA ILE A 196 7.42 12.45 -0.31
C ILE A 196 6.71 12.42 -1.66
N ALA A 197 6.34 13.57 -2.19
CA ALA A 197 5.64 13.68 -3.47
C ALA A 197 6.53 13.35 -4.68
N GLY A 198 7.86 13.42 -4.53
CA GLY A 198 8.81 13.31 -5.63
C GLY A 198 8.81 14.52 -6.55
N GLY A 199 8.39 15.69 -6.06
CA GLY A 199 8.31 16.95 -6.78
C GLY A 199 7.50 18.00 -6.01
N ASP A 200 7.38 19.19 -6.58
CA ASP A 200 6.69 20.33 -5.96
C ASP A 200 5.30 20.62 -6.53
N TYR A 201 4.79 19.77 -7.41
CA TYR A 201 3.49 19.90 -8.08
C TYR A 201 2.32 20.02 -7.10
N TRP A 202 2.45 19.47 -5.90
CA TRP A 202 1.45 19.54 -4.85
C TRP A 202 1.14 20.97 -4.39
N LYS A 203 2.10 21.90 -4.50
CA LYS A 203 1.91 23.30 -4.12
C LYS A 203 0.82 23.95 -4.95
N SER A 204 0.86 23.75 -6.27
CA SER A 204 -0.16 24.29 -7.18
C SER A 204 -1.56 23.73 -6.89
N ILE A 205 -1.65 22.47 -6.50
CA ILE A 205 -2.92 21.83 -6.12
C ILE A 205 -3.47 22.48 -4.83
N ILE A 206 -2.62 22.68 -3.82
CA ILE A 206 -3.01 23.36 -2.58
C ILE A 206 -3.41 24.80 -2.85
N GLU A 207 -2.68 25.53 -3.69
CA GLU A 207 -3.05 26.92 -4.08
C GLU A 207 -4.42 26.99 -4.76
N GLN A 208 -4.75 26.06 -5.64
CA GLN A 208 -6.04 25.97 -6.29
C GLN A 208 -7.16 25.69 -5.27
N TYR A 209 -6.91 24.77 -4.34
CA TYR A 209 -7.83 24.48 -3.24
C TYR A 209 -8.03 25.72 -2.35
N LEU A 210 -6.97 26.37 -1.87
CA LEU A 210 -7.04 27.54 -0.99
C LEU A 210 -7.70 28.74 -1.66
N SER A 211 -7.60 28.86 -2.98
CA SER A 211 -8.29 29.92 -3.75
C SER A 211 -9.75 29.58 -4.08
N GLY A 212 -10.26 28.42 -3.68
CA GLY A 212 -11.62 27.97 -3.94
C GLY A 212 -11.90 27.57 -5.39
N LYS A 213 -10.86 27.36 -6.20
CA LYS A 213 -10.99 26.87 -7.58
C LYS A 213 -11.35 25.40 -7.66
N ILE A 214 -10.90 24.62 -6.69
CA ILE A 214 -11.21 23.19 -6.53
C ILE A 214 -11.59 22.95 -5.07
N ASN A 215 -12.41 21.93 -4.83
CA ASN A 215 -12.75 21.49 -3.48
C ASN A 215 -11.71 20.49 -2.92
N GLY A 216 -11.87 20.07 -1.66
CA GLY A 216 -10.91 19.18 -0.99
C GLY A 216 -10.82 17.79 -1.62
N TYR A 217 -11.89 17.28 -2.21
CA TYR A 217 -11.91 15.99 -2.91
C TYR A 217 -11.21 16.07 -4.27
N GLU A 218 -11.44 17.16 -5.01
CA GLU A 218 -10.72 17.41 -6.26
C GLU A 218 -9.21 17.60 -6.01
N ALA A 219 -8.85 18.25 -4.91
CA ALA A 219 -7.44 18.39 -4.52
C ALA A 219 -6.80 17.04 -4.21
N GLU A 220 -7.51 16.15 -3.49
CA GLU A 220 -7.07 14.78 -3.22
C GLU A 220 -6.90 13.98 -4.50
N GLU A 221 -7.89 14.01 -5.39
CA GLU A 221 -7.86 13.30 -6.66
C GLU A 221 -6.70 13.76 -7.54
N ASN A 222 -6.57 15.07 -7.73
CA ASN A 222 -5.48 15.68 -8.50
C ASN A 222 -4.11 15.28 -7.92
N PHE A 223 -3.96 15.29 -6.58
CA PHE A 223 -2.72 14.88 -5.96
C PHE A 223 -2.42 13.40 -6.22
N SER A 224 -3.41 12.53 -6.05
CA SER A 224 -3.22 11.09 -6.25
C SER A 224 -2.88 10.74 -7.71
N GLU A 225 -3.46 11.45 -8.67
CA GLU A 225 -3.14 11.30 -10.10
C GLU A 225 -1.71 11.73 -10.40
N GLN A 226 -1.31 12.92 -9.92
CA GLN A 226 0.05 13.40 -10.11
C GLN A 226 1.10 12.51 -9.44
N TYR A 227 0.77 11.98 -8.25
CA TYR A 227 1.62 11.02 -7.57
C TYR A 227 1.80 9.73 -8.39
N CYS A 228 0.74 9.20 -8.97
CA CYS A 228 0.81 8.05 -9.86
C CYS A 228 1.60 8.35 -11.15
N LEU A 229 1.43 9.54 -11.73
CA LEU A 229 2.25 9.99 -12.86
C LEU A 229 3.73 10.08 -12.49
N ARG A 230 4.03 10.54 -11.27
CA ARG A 230 5.41 10.57 -10.77
C ARG A 230 5.98 9.15 -10.59
N LEU A 231 5.21 8.21 -10.04
CA LEU A 231 5.63 6.81 -9.93
C LEU A 231 5.84 6.15 -11.31
N SER A 232 5.08 6.56 -12.32
CA SER A 232 5.19 6.04 -13.69
C SER A 232 6.52 6.39 -14.38
N GLN A 233 7.34 7.26 -13.78
CA GLN A 233 8.72 7.49 -14.25
C GLN A 233 9.65 6.32 -13.93
N SER A 234 9.34 5.53 -12.90
CA SER A 234 10.15 4.39 -12.46
C SER A 234 9.46 3.04 -12.63
N TYR A 235 8.11 3.02 -12.67
CA TYR A 235 7.29 1.82 -12.84
C TYR A 235 6.49 1.90 -14.12
N THR A 236 6.57 0.86 -14.96
CA THR A 236 5.89 0.84 -16.27
C THR A 236 4.37 0.85 -16.13
N TYR A 237 3.84 0.23 -15.09
CA TYR A 237 2.41 0.10 -14.84
C TYR A 237 2.09 0.59 -13.44
N VAL A 238 1.20 1.56 -13.34
CA VAL A 238 0.70 2.09 -12.07
C VAL A 238 -0.83 2.10 -12.10
N LEU A 239 -1.44 1.43 -11.13
CA LEU A 239 -2.88 1.38 -10.95
C LEU A 239 -3.25 2.13 -9.67
N ASN A 240 -4.21 3.04 -9.77
CA ASN A 240 -4.74 3.83 -8.66
C ASN A 240 -6.17 3.37 -8.35
N MET A 241 -6.37 2.84 -7.15
CA MET A 241 -7.65 2.30 -6.73
C MET A 241 -8.18 3.09 -5.52
N PRO A 242 -9.23 3.91 -5.70
CA PRO A 242 -9.88 4.59 -4.60
C PRO A 242 -10.65 3.60 -3.73
N ILE A 243 -10.39 3.59 -2.43
CA ILE A 243 -11.09 2.74 -1.46
C ILE A 243 -12.12 3.57 -0.71
N ARG A 244 -13.39 3.16 -0.84
CA ARG A 244 -14.55 3.77 -0.18
C ARG A 244 -15.08 2.83 0.89
N ILE A 245 -15.56 3.39 2.00
CA ILE A 245 -16.20 2.61 3.05
C ILE A 245 -17.67 2.32 2.69
N HIS A 246 -18.33 3.31 2.07
CA HIS A 246 -19.72 3.18 1.61
C HIS A 246 -19.86 3.63 0.14
N GLN A 247 -20.87 3.09 -0.55
CA GLN A 247 -21.03 3.21 -2.00
C GLN A 247 -21.08 4.64 -2.53
N ASN A 248 -21.64 5.58 -1.76
CA ASN A 248 -21.82 6.98 -2.15
C ASN A 248 -20.84 7.94 -1.45
N GLN A 249 -19.85 7.41 -0.76
CA GLN A 249 -18.83 8.23 -0.10
C GLN A 249 -17.62 8.47 -0.99
N HIS A 250 -16.92 9.56 -0.70
CA HIS A 250 -15.62 9.81 -1.27
C HIS A 250 -14.58 8.79 -0.78
N PRO A 251 -13.49 8.57 -1.53
CA PRO A 251 -12.44 7.64 -1.11
C PRO A 251 -11.84 8.05 0.24
N LYS A 252 -11.68 7.12 1.16
CA LYS A 252 -10.99 7.35 2.44
C LYS A 252 -9.47 7.30 2.26
N TYR A 253 -8.99 6.42 1.41
CA TYR A 253 -7.59 6.24 1.04
C TYR A 253 -7.50 5.60 -0.34
N ARG A 254 -6.31 5.51 -0.89
CA ARG A 254 -6.07 4.88 -2.19
C ARG A 254 -5.07 3.75 -2.07
N MET A 255 -5.39 2.62 -2.69
CA MET A 255 -4.42 1.56 -2.90
C MET A 255 -3.76 1.78 -4.26
N ILE A 256 -2.44 1.95 -4.27
CA ILE A 256 -1.66 2.08 -5.49
C ILE A 256 -0.87 0.81 -5.69
N HIS A 257 -1.02 0.22 -6.86
CA HIS A 257 -0.17 -0.89 -7.30
C HIS A 257 0.77 -0.40 -8.38
N ALA A 258 2.06 -0.61 -8.21
CA ALA A 258 3.08 -0.25 -9.19
C ALA A 258 3.96 -1.45 -9.51
N THR A 259 4.19 -1.72 -10.80
CA THR A 259 4.98 -2.88 -11.26
C THR A 259 5.67 -2.60 -12.59
N ASN A 260 6.78 -3.31 -12.85
CA ASN A 260 7.46 -3.30 -14.14
C ASN A 260 7.09 -4.49 -15.02
N HIS A 261 6.16 -5.34 -14.58
CA HIS A 261 5.78 -6.54 -15.33
C HIS A 261 4.30 -6.53 -15.74
N PRO A 262 3.96 -6.71 -17.05
CA PRO A 262 2.59 -6.63 -17.54
C PRO A 262 1.65 -7.63 -16.87
N SER A 263 2.11 -8.83 -16.56
CA SER A 263 1.28 -9.84 -15.88
C SER A 263 0.88 -9.42 -14.45
N GLY A 264 1.71 -8.63 -13.74
CA GLY A 264 1.37 -8.06 -12.45
C GLY A 264 0.25 -7.03 -12.58
N CYS A 265 0.34 -6.16 -13.59
CA CYS A 265 -0.69 -5.17 -13.89
C CYS A 265 -2.04 -5.84 -14.19
N VAL A 266 -2.08 -6.80 -15.11
CA VAL A 266 -3.31 -7.53 -15.47
C VAL A 266 -3.89 -8.25 -14.25
N LEU A 267 -3.04 -8.94 -13.48
CA LEU A 267 -3.48 -9.67 -12.29
C LEU A 267 -4.11 -8.74 -11.24
N MET A 268 -3.53 -7.54 -11.03
CA MET A 268 -4.09 -6.57 -10.11
C MET A 268 -5.39 -5.97 -10.65
N ALA A 269 -5.48 -5.67 -11.94
CA ALA A 269 -6.71 -5.19 -12.57
C ALA A 269 -7.86 -6.18 -12.40
N ASP A 270 -7.62 -7.47 -12.65
CA ASP A 270 -8.61 -8.54 -12.42
C ASP A 270 -9.02 -8.62 -10.94
N ASN A 271 -8.04 -8.51 -10.01
CA ASN A 271 -8.32 -8.52 -8.58
C ASN A 271 -9.19 -7.32 -8.16
N ILE A 272 -8.93 -6.14 -8.70
CA ILE A 272 -9.71 -4.93 -8.47
C ILE A 272 -11.16 -5.14 -8.96
N CYS A 273 -11.34 -5.57 -10.20
CA CYS A 273 -12.66 -5.80 -10.77
C CYS A 273 -13.49 -6.78 -9.93
N ASN A 274 -12.93 -7.92 -9.58
CA ASN A 274 -13.59 -8.93 -8.76
C ASN A 274 -13.94 -8.41 -7.35
N ARG A 275 -13.13 -7.48 -6.79
CA ARG A 275 -13.41 -6.89 -5.47
C ARG A 275 -14.44 -5.77 -5.52
N TRP A 276 -14.52 -5.02 -6.60
CA TRP A 276 -15.60 -4.04 -6.80
C TRP A 276 -16.98 -4.67 -6.72
N GLU A 277 -17.15 -5.84 -7.32
CA GLU A 277 -18.41 -6.57 -7.25
C GLU A 277 -18.74 -7.01 -5.82
N LEU A 278 -17.78 -7.60 -5.13
CA LEU A 278 -17.96 -7.99 -3.73
C LEU A 278 -18.22 -6.81 -2.78
N LEU A 279 -17.57 -5.67 -3.00
CA LEU A 279 -17.81 -4.46 -2.21
C LEU A 279 -19.23 -3.91 -2.45
N LYS A 280 -19.74 -3.98 -3.67
CA LYS A 280 -21.15 -3.64 -3.96
C LYS A 280 -22.11 -4.54 -3.20
N ASP A 281 -21.86 -5.84 -3.16
CA ASP A 281 -22.71 -6.81 -2.46
C ASP A 281 -22.70 -6.60 -0.94
N ILE A 282 -21.55 -6.33 -0.35
CA ILE A 282 -21.42 -6.01 1.08
C ILE A 282 -22.13 -4.69 1.42
N GLN A 283 -22.00 -3.67 0.59
CA GLN A 283 -22.60 -2.36 0.77
C GLN A 283 -24.12 -2.34 0.53
N SER A 284 -24.63 -3.25 -0.27
CA SER A 284 -26.09 -3.44 -0.49
C SER A 284 -26.77 -4.26 0.62
N GLY A 285 -26.07 -4.57 1.71
CA GLY A 285 -26.66 -5.28 2.87
C GLY A 285 -26.87 -6.77 2.65
N GLY A 286 -26.11 -7.36 1.73
CA GLY A 286 -26.17 -8.80 1.44
C GLY A 286 -27.47 -9.22 0.73
N GLN A 287 -28.26 -8.29 0.21
CA GLN A 287 -29.27 -8.61 -0.77
C GLN A 287 -28.54 -9.06 -2.05
N LEU A 288 -28.42 -10.36 -2.20
CA LEU A 288 -28.06 -10.98 -3.47
C LEU A 288 -28.96 -10.35 -4.53
N SER A 289 -28.36 -9.72 -5.52
CA SER A 289 -29.07 -9.28 -6.72
C SER A 289 -29.78 -10.50 -7.29
N ILE A 290 -31.10 -10.44 -7.37
CA ILE A 290 -31.95 -11.49 -7.95
C ILE A 290 -31.70 -11.65 -9.46
N PHE A 291 -30.70 -10.95 -9.98
CA PHE A 291 -30.24 -10.95 -11.38
C PHE A 291 -28.82 -11.51 -11.49
N GLN A 292 -28.55 -12.67 -10.91
CA GLN A 292 -27.56 -13.56 -11.47
C GLN A 292 -28.30 -14.34 -12.58
N ASP A 293 -28.37 -13.68 -13.72
CA ASP A 293 -28.80 -14.37 -14.92
C ASP A 293 -27.69 -15.34 -15.34
N ASP A 294 -28.08 -16.58 -15.45
CA ASP A 294 -27.41 -17.63 -16.20
C ASP A 294 -26.98 -17.11 -17.60
N VAL A 295 -25.70 -17.01 -17.85
CA VAL A 295 -25.11 -17.17 -19.18
C VAL A 295 -23.76 -17.90 -19.05
#